data_5ae198ce9bccf20412378232dd809fec
#
_entry.id   5ae198ce9bccf20412378232dd809fec
#
_cell.length_a   1.000
_cell.length_b   1.000
_cell.length_c   1.000
_cell.angle_alpha   90.00
_cell.angle_beta   90.00
_cell.angle_gamma   90.00
#
_symmetry.space_group_name_H-M   'P 1'
#
loop_
_entity.id
_entity.type
_entity.pdbx_description
1 polymer ?
#
loop_
_entity_poly.entity_id
_entity_poly.type
_entity_poly.pdbx_seq_one_letter_code
_entity_poly.pdbx_strand_id
1 'polypeptide(L)'
;MLDPSAADGVKAALGGAWVERQFPLTLASGARCELRVWLQLDHAAHADRIADAAREALDQYSASFTPYPYDRLTIVDVPWQAPEVERSTAGVVLIRAHWLQPERSLTLEAEVARGIARQWWGTLIAMPDRYLADGLAEYAQSRTLERIFDRRHHRVNYSLLETRWFGGLVPWAIRAARLDRQTSGLNRPVFRRHPTIDLRDSSAAARPAQMAKSAAAITTLERYLGWPALQRGLSAAARRYAGKTMTAPMFFETLDDAADRDLSWFVDQAFGQASVFDYAVANLTSEADATGTCGAGPCYRTTVVLKRLGEAVFAGTSLPPVGPFESGRAVEIEVRFADGQRSEDHWDGRAAEKVLVYHGPAPATWARIDPERTLLLDVNRLNNSRTLLPASSAATLPWSVRWTTWLQDLLLSSAAFF
;
A
#
# COMPACT_ATOMS: atom_id res chain seq x y z
N MET A 1 -30.41 12.94 6.22
CA MET A 1 -30.35 14.30 6.78
C MET A 1 -29.27 14.26 7.85
N LEU A 2 -28.17 14.98 7.64
CA LEU A 2 -27.05 15.04 8.61
C LEU A 2 -27.54 15.81 9.83
N ASP A 3 -27.32 15.24 11.01
CA ASP A 3 -27.54 15.95 12.26
C ASP A 3 -26.40 16.97 12.45
N PRO A 4 -26.66 18.28 12.30
CA PRO A 4 -25.65 19.33 12.52
C PRO A 4 -25.11 19.29 13.96
N SER A 5 -25.85 18.68 14.89
CA SER A 5 -25.51 18.59 16.31
C SER A 5 -24.35 17.60 16.57
N ALA A 6 -24.08 16.66 15.67
CA ALA A 6 -23.01 15.67 15.90
C ALA A 6 -21.62 16.32 15.98
N ALA A 7 -21.33 17.27 15.09
CA ALA A 7 -20.06 17.99 15.11
C ALA A 7 -19.97 19.00 16.26
N ASP A 8 -21.08 19.69 16.57
CA ASP A 8 -21.15 20.58 17.73
C ASP A 8 -21.10 19.80 19.05
N GLY A 9 -21.69 18.61 19.08
CA GLY A 9 -21.55 17.69 20.21
C GLY A 9 -20.12 17.24 20.46
N VAL A 10 -19.36 16.97 19.43
CA VAL A 10 -17.93 16.66 19.52
C VAL A 10 -17.16 17.88 20.07
N LYS A 11 -17.43 19.08 19.58
CA LYS A 11 -16.79 20.33 20.02
C LYS A 11 -17.07 20.61 21.50
N ALA A 12 -18.32 20.44 21.91
CA ALA A 12 -18.73 20.61 23.31
C ALA A 12 -18.10 19.57 24.24
N ALA A 13 -17.95 18.33 23.79
CA ALA A 13 -17.36 17.25 24.58
C ALA A 13 -15.85 17.35 24.75
N LEU A 14 -15.14 17.94 23.76
CA LEU A 14 -13.68 18.03 23.77
C LEU A 14 -13.15 19.30 24.47
N GLY A 15 -13.96 20.37 24.61
CA GLY A 15 -13.52 21.64 25.18
C GLY A 15 -12.40 22.32 24.38
N GLY A 16 -12.00 23.54 24.76
CA GLY A 16 -10.86 24.23 24.16
C GLY A 16 -11.21 25.34 23.18
N ALA A 17 -10.17 26.07 22.72
CA ALA A 17 -10.30 27.12 21.71
C ALA A 17 -10.09 26.55 20.30
N TRP A 18 -11.10 26.72 19.45
CA TRP A 18 -11.13 26.17 18.11
C TRP A 18 -11.09 27.28 17.05
N VAL A 19 -10.36 27.02 15.98
CA VAL A 19 -10.40 27.83 14.76
C VAL A 19 -11.19 27.04 13.72
N GLU A 20 -12.25 27.66 13.19
CA GLU A 20 -13.01 27.11 12.08
C GLU A 20 -12.56 27.75 10.77
N ARG A 21 -12.33 26.92 9.75
CA ARG A 21 -12.10 27.34 8.37
C ARG A 21 -13.11 26.62 7.47
N GLN A 22 -13.66 27.35 6.52
CA GLN A 22 -14.64 26.84 5.56
C GLN A 22 -14.09 26.94 4.16
N PHE A 23 -14.23 25.86 3.39
CA PHE A 23 -13.75 25.74 2.02
C PHE A 23 -14.90 25.23 1.13
N PRO A 24 -15.45 26.05 0.25
CA PRO A 24 -16.39 25.56 -0.76
C PRO A 24 -15.62 24.73 -1.78
N LEU A 25 -15.93 23.43 -1.83
CA LEU A 25 -15.33 22.50 -2.78
C LEU A 25 -16.28 22.25 -3.94
N THR A 26 -15.75 22.31 -5.16
CA THR A 26 -16.39 21.72 -6.33
C THR A 26 -15.55 20.51 -6.73
N LEU A 27 -16.13 19.32 -6.59
CA LEU A 27 -15.48 18.07 -6.92
C LEU A 27 -15.33 17.91 -8.43
N ALA A 28 -14.44 17.04 -8.89
CA ALA A 28 -14.23 16.76 -10.30
C ALA A 28 -15.50 16.26 -11.01
N SER A 29 -16.43 15.68 -10.27
CA SER A 29 -17.78 15.28 -10.74
C SER A 29 -18.74 16.46 -10.98
N GLY A 30 -18.37 17.67 -10.60
CA GLY A 30 -19.26 18.84 -10.57
C GLY A 30 -20.13 18.97 -9.30
N ALA A 31 -20.10 17.99 -8.42
CA ALA A 31 -20.82 18.05 -7.14
C ALA A 31 -20.20 19.09 -6.22
N ARG A 32 -21.03 19.80 -5.47
CA ARG A 32 -20.58 20.78 -4.47
C ARG A 32 -20.57 20.11 -3.10
N CYS A 33 -19.51 20.36 -2.33
CA CYS A 33 -19.37 19.91 -0.96
C CYS A 33 -18.80 21.07 -0.11
N GLU A 34 -19.42 21.38 1.01
CA GLU A 34 -18.90 22.35 1.98
C GLU A 34 -17.93 21.61 2.92
N LEU A 35 -16.63 21.90 2.80
CA LEU A 35 -15.64 21.40 3.74
C LEU A 35 -15.49 22.38 4.90
N ARG A 36 -15.67 21.89 6.12
CA ARG A 36 -15.37 22.60 7.36
C ARG A 36 -14.20 21.94 8.06
N VAL A 37 -13.22 22.73 8.47
CA VAL A 37 -12.05 22.24 9.20
C VAL A 37 -12.01 22.97 10.55
N TRP A 38 -12.10 22.20 11.63
CA TRP A 38 -12.01 22.69 12.99
C TRP A 38 -10.68 22.23 13.59
N LEU A 39 -9.84 23.22 13.92
CA LEU A 39 -8.50 22.99 14.41
C LEU A 39 -8.31 23.60 15.79
N GLN A 40 -7.47 22.98 16.59
CA GLN A 40 -6.92 23.62 17.77
C GLN A 40 -6.10 24.85 17.33
N LEU A 41 -6.02 25.86 18.19
CA LEU A 41 -5.46 27.16 17.82
C LEU A 41 -4.00 27.06 17.32
N ASP A 42 -3.20 26.23 17.95
CA ASP A 42 -1.80 25.97 17.60
C ASP A 42 -1.61 25.17 16.31
N HIS A 43 -2.67 24.51 15.83
CA HIS A 43 -2.69 23.76 14.57
C HIS A 43 -3.31 24.53 13.40
N ALA A 44 -3.75 25.77 13.60
CA ALA A 44 -4.48 26.58 12.60
C ALA A 44 -3.75 26.73 11.26
N ALA A 45 -2.42 26.68 11.25
CA ALA A 45 -1.58 26.76 10.06
C ALA A 45 -1.76 25.54 9.11
N HIS A 46 -2.33 24.44 9.58
CA HIS A 46 -2.53 23.23 8.78
C HIS A 46 -3.84 23.24 7.97
N ALA A 47 -4.69 24.25 8.09
CA ALA A 47 -6.02 24.28 7.48
C ALA A 47 -6.02 24.06 5.96
N ASP A 48 -5.20 24.81 5.24
CA ASP A 48 -5.12 24.72 3.77
C ASP A 48 -4.59 23.35 3.32
N ARG A 49 -3.60 22.83 4.03
CA ARG A 49 -3.02 21.51 3.78
C ARG A 49 -4.04 20.39 3.97
N ILE A 50 -4.87 20.49 5.01
CA ILE A 50 -5.99 19.56 5.26
C ILE A 50 -7.02 19.65 4.13
N ALA A 51 -7.36 20.89 3.71
CA ALA A 51 -8.34 21.12 2.66
C ALA A 51 -7.88 20.54 1.31
N ASP A 52 -6.60 20.69 0.97
CA ASP A 52 -6.03 20.13 -0.25
C ASP A 52 -6.03 18.59 -0.24
N ALA A 53 -5.66 18.00 0.89
CA ALA A 53 -5.72 16.54 1.05
C ALA A 53 -7.17 16.03 1.00
N ALA A 54 -8.12 16.74 1.60
CA ALA A 54 -9.53 16.39 1.57
C ALA A 54 -10.12 16.46 0.15
N ARG A 55 -9.80 17.53 -0.61
CA ARG A 55 -10.23 17.64 -2.01
C ARG A 55 -9.72 16.46 -2.85
N GLU A 56 -8.43 16.17 -2.74
CA GLU A 56 -7.83 15.05 -3.48
C GLU A 56 -8.47 13.71 -3.15
N ALA A 57 -8.69 13.43 -1.86
CA ALA A 57 -9.33 12.20 -1.41
C ALA A 57 -10.79 12.12 -1.89
N LEU A 58 -11.57 13.18 -1.75
CA LEU A 58 -12.97 13.23 -2.20
C LEU A 58 -13.09 13.01 -3.70
N ASP A 59 -12.26 13.68 -4.50
CA ASP A 59 -12.25 13.54 -5.97
C ASP A 59 -11.91 12.10 -6.38
N GLN A 60 -10.84 11.56 -5.79
CA GLN A 60 -10.39 10.21 -6.10
C GLN A 60 -11.40 9.14 -5.69
N TYR A 61 -11.96 9.23 -4.48
CA TYR A 61 -12.88 8.22 -3.97
C TYR A 61 -14.25 8.32 -4.63
N SER A 62 -14.72 9.54 -4.93
CA SER A 62 -15.94 9.72 -5.72
C SER A 62 -15.84 9.11 -7.10
N ALA A 63 -14.69 9.19 -7.75
CA ALA A 63 -14.43 8.58 -9.05
C ALA A 63 -14.22 7.05 -8.96
N SER A 64 -13.65 6.56 -7.84
CA SER A 64 -13.27 5.16 -7.69
C SER A 64 -14.39 4.28 -7.13
N PHE A 65 -15.24 4.82 -6.25
CA PHE A 65 -16.28 4.10 -5.55
C PHE A 65 -17.67 4.54 -6.02
N THR A 66 -18.22 5.57 -5.38
CA THR A 66 -19.47 6.25 -5.74
C THR A 66 -19.33 7.73 -5.41
N PRO A 67 -20.13 8.61 -6.01
CA PRO A 67 -20.15 10.02 -5.62
C PRO A 67 -20.27 10.17 -4.10
N TYR A 68 -19.58 11.16 -3.54
CA TYR A 68 -19.67 11.46 -2.11
C TYR A 68 -21.13 11.80 -1.76
N PRO A 69 -21.71 11.12 -0.76
CA PRO A 69 -23.16 11.17 -0.58
C PRO A 69 -23.66 12.34 0.27
N TYR A 70 -22.75 13.18 0.79
CA TYR A 70 -23.11 14.26 1.71
C TYR A 70 -22.75 15.63 1.14
N ASP A 71 -23.60 16.63 1.44
CA ASP A 71 -23.36 18.01 1.00
C ASP A 71 -22.26 18.71 1.81
N ARG A 72 -21.87 18.12 2.93
CA ARG A 72 -20.89 18.67 3.86
C ARG A 72 -19.95 17.60 4.37
N LEU A 73 -18.68 18.00 4.56
CA LEU A 73 -17.67 17.24 5.29
C LEU A 73 -17.09 18.13 6.38
N THR A 74 -17.13 17.68 7.63
CA THR A 74 -16.45 18.36 8.74
C THR A 74 -15.26 17.54 9.19
N ILE A 75 -14.07 18.14 9.16
CA ILE A 75 -12.84 17.53 9.71
C ILE A 75 -12.55 18.23 11.03
N VAL A 76 -12.42 17.44 12.09
CA VAL A 76 -12.20 17.91 13.46
C VAL A 76 -10.85 17.41 13.96
N ASP A 77 -9.98 18.31 14.33
CA ASP A 77 -8.72 18.01 14.99
C ASP A 77 -8.94 17.78 16.49
N VAL A 78 -8.85 16.54 16.92
CA VAL A 78 -9.08 16.16 18.31
C VAL A 78 -7.81 16.26 19.15
N PRO A 79 -7.87 16.72 20.41
CA PRO A 79 -6.74 16.75 21.32
C PRO A 79 -6.07 15.38 21.47
N TRP A 80 -4.75 15.37 21.63
CA TRP A 80 -3.99 14.13 21.80
C TRP A 80 -4.47 13.28 22.98
N GLN A 81 -4.90 13.93 24.05
CA GLN A 81 -5.43 13.30 25.26
C GLN A 81 -6.84 12.74 25.11
N ALA A 82 -7.53 13.06 24.02
CA ALA A 82 -8.85 12.52 23.80
C ALA A 82 -8.78 10.99 23.67
N PRO A 83 -9.71 10.25 24.30
CA PRO A 83 -9.77 8.81 24.13
C PRO A 83 -9.84 8.46 22.65
N GLU A 84 -9.41 7.25 22.28
CA GLU A 84 -9.36 6.82 20.88
C GLU A 84 -10.67 7.16 20.14
N VAL A 85 -10.62 8.23 19.37
CA VAL A 85 -11.77 8.71 18.60
C VAL A 85 -11.63 8.14 17.20
N GLU A 86 -11.89 6.85 17.07
CA GLU A 86 -11.84 6.17 15.77
C GLU A 86 -13.14 6.24 14.98
N ARG A 87 -14.12 6.97 15.45
CA ARG A 87 -15.45 6.98 14.85
C ARG A 87 -15.62 8.15 13.90
N SER A 88 -15.33 7.91 12.63
CA SER A 88 -15.94 8.71 11.57
C SER A 88 -17.46 8.46 11.61
N THR A 89 -18.22 9.51 11.69
CA THR A 89 -19.68 9.47 11.46
C THR A 89 -19.98 10.08 10.11
N ALA A 90 -21.22 9.96 9.63
CA ALA A 90 -21.62 10.51 8.35
C ALA A 90 -21.30 12.01 8.26
N GLY A 91 -20.42 12.36 7.30
CA GLY A 91 -19.99 13.75 7.09
C GLY A 91 -19.03 14.30 8.15
N VAL A 92 -18.52 13.50 9.11
CA VAL A 92 -17.56 13.94 10.12
C VAL A 92 -16.34 13.02 10.14
N VAL A 93 -15.16 13.60 10.06
CA VAL A 93 -13.88 12.92 10.15
C VAL A 93 -13.09 13.50 11.31
N LEU A 94 -12.56 12.64 12.16
CA LEU A 94 -11.73 13.03 13.28
C LEU A 94 -10.27 12.75 12.94
N ILE A 95 -9.40 13.74 13.13
CA ILE A 95 -7.96 13.64 12.92
C ILE A 95 -7.22 14.07 14.19
N ARG A 96 -5.94 13.73 14.28
CA ARG A 96 -5.02 14.26 15.28
C ARG A 96 -3.91 15.01 14.56
N ALA A 97 -4.05 16.33 14.43
CA ALA A 97 -2.95 17.14 13.95
C ALA A 97 -1.90 17.30 15.07
N HIS A 98 -0.69 17.59 14.68
CA HIS A 98 0.41 17.90 15.60
C HIS A 98 1.06 19.22 15.14
N TRP A 99 1.42 20.10 16.07
CA TRP A 99 2.02 21.40 15.75
C TRP A 99 3.30 21.24 14.87
N LEU A 100 4.08 20.18 15.09
CA LEU A 100 5.25 19.82 14.29
C LEU A 100 4.93 18.64 13.36
N GLN A 101 4.20 18.91 12.29
CA GLN A 101 3.94 17.93 11.22
C GLN A 101 4.58 18.39 9.91
N PRO A 102 5.82 17.96 9.62
CA PRO A 102 6.50 18.36 8.38
C PRO A 102 5.66 17.99 7.15
N GLU A 103 5.52 18.91 6.19
CA GLU A 103 4.78 18.66 4.95
C GLU A 103 5.32 17.44 4.19
N ARG A 104 6.59 17.14 4.37
CA ARG A 104 7.28 16.03 3.71
C ARG A 104 6.91 14.66 4.26
N SER A 105 6.39 14.57 5.47
CA SER A 105 6.01 13.30 6.09
C SER A 105 4.68 12.76 5.57
N LEU A 106 3.83 13.61 4.99
CA LEU A 106 2.47 13.29 4.53
C LEU A 106 1.58 12.60 5.58
N THR A 107 1.95 12.66 6.86
CA THR A 107 1.21 11.99 7.94
C THR A 107 -0.16 12.61 8.15
N LEU A 108 -0.26 13.93 8.03
CA LEU A 108 -1.53 14.65 8.14
C LEU A 108 -2.46 14.32 6.97
N GLU A 109 -1.93 14.36 5.75
CA GLU A 109 -2.66 13.98 4.54
C GLU A 109 -3.15 12.53 4.60
N ALA A 110 -2.33 11.65 5.20
CA ALA A 110 -2.70 10.25 5.39
C ALA A 110 -3.89 10.10 6.32
N GLU A 111 -3.89 10.77 7.47
CA GLU A 111 -5.01 10.72 8.41
C GLU A 111 -6.30 11.26 7.80
N VAL A 112 -6.20 12.39 7.09
CA VAL A 112 -7.32 12.99 6.37
C VAL A 112 -7.86 12.03 5.31
N ALA A 113 -7.00 11.50 4.45
CA ALA A 113 -7.40 10.60 3.38
C ALA A 113 -8.04 9.32 3.92
N ARG A 114 -7.47 8.71 4.97
CA ARG A 114 -8.03 7.52 5.62
C ARG A 114 -9.38 7.79 6.25
N GLY A 115 -9.52 8.91 6.97
CA GLY A 115 -10.78 9.31 7.58
C GLY A 115 -11.88 9.51 6.54
N ILE A 116 -11.55 10.11 5.38
CA ILE A 116 -12.48 10.29 4.27
C ILE A 116 -12.83 8.95 3.61
N ALA A 117 -11.88 8.04 3.44
CA ALA A 117 -12.18 6.70 2.90
C ALA A 117 -13.18 5.93 3.77
N ARG A 118 -13.13 6.12 5.08
CA ARG A 118 -14.10 5.55 6.03
C ARG A 118 -15.52 6.10 5.87
N GLN A 119 -15.71 7.21 5.16
CA GLN A 119 -17.06 7.69 4.82
C GLN A 119 -17.79 6.71 3.90
N TRP A 120 -17.07 5.96 3.08
CA TRP A 120 -17.62 4.83 2.30
C TRP A 120 -17.51 3.53 3.09
N TRP A 121 -16.30 3.16 3.53
CA TRP A 121 -15.99 1.87 4.14
C TRP A 121 -16.12 1.92 5.66
N GLY A 122 -17.30 1.70 6.18
CA GLY A 122 -17.63 1.74 7.61
C GLY A 122 -18.74 2.72 7.99
N THR A 123 -19.01 3.76 7.18
CA THR A 123 -20.07 4.73 7.43
C THR A 123 -21.23 4.58 6.45
N LEU A 124 -21.02 4.83 5.16
CA LEU A 124 -22.04 4.61 4.13
C LEU A 124 -22.40 3.12 4.03
N ILE A 125 -21.42 2.26 4.14
CA ILE A 125 -21.56 0.80 4.14
C ILE A 125 -21.19 0.31 5.54
N ALA A 126 -22.14 -0.26 6.26
CA ALA A 126 -21.86 -0.85 7.56
C ALA A 126 -21.04 -2.14 7.37
N MET A 127 -19.82 -2.18 7.90
CA MET A 127 -18.92 -3.32 7.77
C MET A 127 -18.61 -3.90 9.15
N PRO A 128 -19.16 -5.07 9.49
CA PRO A 128 -18.85 -5.75 10.76
C PRO A 128 -17.41 -6.28 10.78
N ASP A 129 -16.86 -6.65 9.62
CA ASP A 129 -15.49 -7.11 9.46
C ASP A 129 -14.53 -5.92 9.45
N ARG A 130 -14.17 -5.46 10.63
CA ARG A 130 -13.38 -4.23 10.84
C ARG A 130 -12.02 -4.28 10.12
N TYR A 131 -11.36 -5.44 10.10
CA TYR A 131 -10.08 -5.60 9.41
C TYR A 131 -10.19 -5.25 7.92
N LEU A 132 -11.33 -5.57 7.29
CA LEU A 132 -11.57 -5.26 5.88
C LEU A 132 -11.90 -3.77 5.69
N ALA A 133 -12.76 -3.20 6.54
CA ALA A 133 -13.09 -1.78 6.49
C ALA A 133 -11.84 -0.90 6.68
N ASP A 134 -11.04 -1.20 7.70
CA ASP A 134 -9.81 -0.50 8.00
C ASP A 134 -8.74 -0.72 6.89
N GLY A 135 -8.68 -1.95 6.35
CA GLY A 135 -7.79 -2.29 5.24
C GLY A 135 -8.13 -1.56 3.94
N LEU A 136 -9.42 -1.45 3.61
CA LEU A 136 -9.89 -0.67 2.45
C LEU A 136 -9.60 0.82 2.63
N ALA A 137 -9.78 1.36 3.84
CA ALA A 137 -9.48 2.75 4.12
C ALA A 137 -7.96 3.05 4.02
N GLU A 138 -7.11 2.17 4.53
CA GLU A 138 -5.66 2.27 4.44
C GLU A 138 -5.17 2.12 2.98
N TYR A 139 -5.75 1.18 2.24
CA TYR A 139 -5.49 1.02 0.81
C TYR A 139 -5.85 2.29 0.02
N ALA A 140 -7.05 2.84 0.24
CA ALA A 140 -7.50 4.07 -0.41
C ALA A 140 -6.60 5.26 -0.08
N GLN A 141 -6.24 5.42 1.21
CA GLN A 141 -5.27 6.41 1.68
C GLN A 141 -3.95 6.32 0.90
N SER A 142 -3.39 5.12 0.76
CA SER A 142 -2.10 4.95 0.09
C SER A 142 -2.13 5.40 -1.38
N ARG A 143 -3.23 5.15 -2.08
CA ARG A 143 -3.44 5.66 -3.45
C ARG A 143 -3.54 7.20 -3.51
N THR A 144 -4.23 7.80 -2.55
CA THR A 144 -4.31 9.27 -2.46
C THR A 144 -2.95 9.88 -2.21
N LEU A 145 -2.15 9.28 -1.32
CA LEU A 145 -0.80 9.78 -1.03
C LEU A 145 0.12 9.69 -2.24
N GLU A 146 0.04 8.64 -3.05
CA GLU A 146 0.78 8.57 -4.31
C GLU A 146 0.42 9.73 -5.24
N ARG A 147 -0.87 10.05 -5.39
CA ARG A 147 -1.31 11.17 -6.22
C ARG A 147 -0.86 12.52 -5.67
N ILE A 148 -0.96 12.73 -4.36
CA ILE A 148 -0.45 13.95 -3.71
C ILE A 148 1.06 14.09 -3.94
N PHE A 149 1.79 12.98 -3.78
CA PHE A 149 3.22 12.93 -4.00
C PHE A 149 3.59 13.26 -5.45
N ASP A 150 2.94 12.65 -6.42
CA ASP A 150 3.19 12.88 -7.85
C ASP A 150 2.89 14.32 -8.26
N ARG A 151 1.83 14.94 -7.73
CA ARG A 151 1.48 16.33 -7.99
C ARG A 151 2.47 17.34 -7.40
N ARG A 152 2.96 17.07 -6.19
CA ARG A 152 3.96 17.94 -5.53
C ARG A 152 5.34 17.81 -6.17
N HIS A 153 5.42 17.12 -7.30
CA HIS A 153 6.60 16.94 -8.13
C HIS A 153 7.81 16.40 -7.40
N HIS A 154 7.86 15.07 -7.27
CA HIS A 154 9.12 14.36 -7.31
C HIS A 154 10.22 14.88 -6.37
N ARG A 155 9.96 15.92 -5.56
CA ARG A 155 10.91 16.58 -4.69
C ARG A 155 10.61 16.45 -3.21
N VAL A 156 9.70 15.57 -2.83
CA VAL A 156 9.61 15.19 -1.44
C VAL A 156 10.76 14.24 -1.17
N ASN A 157 11.90 14.82 -0.98
CA ASN A 157 13.04 14.09 -0.50
C ASN A 157 12.79 13.81 0.98
N TYR A 158 12.60 12.55 1.32
CA TYR A 158 12.47 12.11 2.70
C TYR A 158 13.75 12.30 3.53
N SER A 159 14.77 12.90 2.97
CA SER A 159 16.02 13.14 3.65
C SER A 159 16.00 14.50 4.32
N LEU A 160 16.03 14.54 5.66
CA LEU A 160 16.43 15.72 6.43
C LEU A 160 17.78 16.30 5.96
N LEU A 161 18.59 15.49 5.25
CA LEU A 161 19.86 15.85 4.66
C LEU A 161 19.71 16.74 3.41
N GLU A 162 18.51 16.90 2.85
CA GLU A 162 18.21 17.92 1.84
C GLU A 162 17.89 19.30 2.44
N THR A 163 18.30 19.54 3.65
CA THR A 163 18.35 20.90 4.13
C THR A 163 19.31 21.70 3.22
N ARG A 164 19.03 22.97 3.07
CA ARG A 164 19.80 23.94 2.25
C ARG A 164 21.33 23.84 2.43
N TRP A 165 21.78 23.21 3.51
CA TRP A 165 23.19 23.07 3.90
C TRP A 165 23.83 21.77 3.36
N PHE A 166 23.06 20.69 3.16
CA PHE A 166 23.59 19.39 2.82
C PHE A 166 23.15 18.86 1.44
N GLY A 167 22.32 19.62 0.71
CA GLY A 167 21.76 19.19 -0.57
C GLY A 167 22.78 18.80 -1.64
N GLY A 168 24.01 19.36 -1.55
CA GLY A 168 25.11 18.99 -2.44
C GLY A 168 25.84 17.69 -2.09
N LEU A 169 25.68 17.21 -0.85
CA LEU A 169 26.32 15.99 -0.35
C LEU A 169 25.46 14.73 -0.52
N VAL A 170 24.17 14.91 -0.79
CA VAL A 170 23.24 13.78 -0.98
C VAL A 170 23.33 13.29 -2.41
N PRO A 171 23.72 12.03 -2.65
CA PRO A 171 23.76 11.46 -3.98
C PRO A 171 22.42 11.60 -4.71
N TRP A 172 22.45 11.96 -5.97
CA TRP A 172 21.24 12.13 -6.81
C TRP A 172 20.31 10.91 -6.81
N ALA A 173 20.87 9.70 -6.64
CA ALA A 173 20.13 8.45 -6.55
C ALA A 173 19.15 8.41 -5.34
N ILE A 174 19.51 9.10 -4.24
CA ILE A 174 18.61 9.26 -3.09
C ILE A 174 17.50 10.25 -3.42
N ARG A 175 17.82 11.29 -4.19
CA ARG A 175 16.85 12.29 -4.64
C ARG A 175 15.81 11.74 -5.62
N ALA A 176 16.19 10.71 -6.38
CA ALA A 176 15.35 10.01 -7.34
C ALA A 176 14.58 8.82 -6.75
N ALA A 177 14.77 8.49 -5.46
CA ALA A 177 14.03 7.42 -4.81
C ALA A 177 12.53 7.78 -4.82
N ARG A 178 11.76 7.09 -5.65
CA ARG A 178 10.30 7.21 -5.66
C ARG A 178 9.74 6.65 -4.36
N LEU A 179 8.79 7.37 -3.79
CA LEU A 179 7.90 6.81 -2.81
C LEU A 179 7.04 5.75 -3.49
N ASP A 180 7.46 4.54 -3.35
CA ASP A 180 6.57 3.42 -3.52
C ASP A 180 5.60 3.41 -2.32
N ARG A 181 4.34 2.99 -2.51
CA ARG A 181 3.38 2.70 -1.44
C ARG A 181 3.97 1.87 -0.30
N GLN A 182 5.07 1.18 -0.55
CA GLN A 182 5.79 0.33 0.39
C GLN A 182 6.88 1.05 1.18
N THR A 183 7.42 2.13 0.64
CA THR A 183 8.49 2.93 1.28
C THR A 183 7.92 4.16 1.98
N SER A 184 6.66 4.54 1.71
CA SER A 184 5.99 5.52 2.55
C SER A 184 5.90 4.93 3.95
N GLY A 185 6.42 5.61 4.96
CA GLY A 185 6.36 5.18 6.36
C GLY A 185 4.95 4.88 6.87
N LEU A 186 3.94 5.17 6.05
CA LEU A 186 2.52 4.99 6.26
C LEU A 186 2.06 3.54 5.98
N ASN A 187 2.71 2.85 5.04
CA ASN A 187 2.49 1.43 4.78
C ASN A 187 3.59 0.60 5.45
N ARG A 188 3.81 0.82 6.73
CA ARG A 188 4.73 -0.02 7.49
C ARG A 188 4.30 -1.47 7.35
N PRO A 189 5.22 -2.38 7.00
CA PRO A 189 4.92 -3.79 7.00
C PRO A 189 4.80 -4.31 8.44
N VAL A 190 3.92 -3.70 9.24
CA VAL A 190 3.67 -4.06 10.64
C VAL A 190 3.24 -5.53 10.71
N PHE A 191 2.49 -6.00 9.72
CA PHE A 191 2.10 -7.40 9.62
C PHE A 191 3.31 -8.35 9.45
N ARG A 192 4.45 -7.89 8.91
CA ARG A 192 5.66 -8.73 8.77
C ARG A 192 6.29 -9.10 10.11
N ARG A 193 6.02 -8.33 11.15
CA ARG A 193 6.42 -8.66 12.53
C ARG A 193 5.45 -9.65 13.18
N HIS A 194 4.23 -9.74 12.62
CA HIS A 194 3.16 -10.62 13.07
C HIS A 194 2.54 -11.34 11.86
N PRO A 195 3.32 -12.16 11.13
CA PRO A 195 2.88 -12.72 9.84
C PRO A 195 1.65 -13.62 9.97
N THR A 196 1.51 -14.28 11.11
CA THR A 196 0.40 -15.18 11.44
C THR A 196 -0.74 -14.47 12.17
N ILE A 197 -0.85 -13.12 12.04
CA ILE A 197 -1.93 -12.36 12.69
C ILE A 197 -3.29 -12.88 12.26
N ASP A 198 -4.12 -13.23 13.22
CA ASP A 198 -5.52 -13.55 12.97
C ASP A 198 -6.30 -12.25 12.72
N LEU A 199 -6.91 -12.14 11.55
CA LEU A 199 -7.71 -10.98 11.18
C LEU A 199 -9.01 -10.89 11.97
N ARG A 200 -9.42 -11.95 12.66
CA ARG A 200 -10.61 -12.02 13.51
C ARG A 200 -10.33 -11.71 14.98
N ASP A 201 -9.05 -11.55 15.35
CA ASP A 201 -8.69 -11.13 16.73
C ASP A 201 -9.29 -9.75 17.02
N SER A 202 -10.14 -9.67 18.03
CA SER A 202 -10.82 -8.43 18.43
C SER A 202 -9.97 -7.51 19.33
N SER A 203 -8.74 -7.92 19.66
CA SER A 203 -7.86 -7.11 20.51
C SER A 203 -7.42 -5.82 19.82
N ALA A 204 -7.37 -4.72 20.58
CA ALA A 204 -6.88 -3.44 20.08
C ALA A 204 -5.41 -3.52 19.63
N ALA A 205 -4.61 -4.38 20.25
CA ALA A 205 -3.20 -4.58 19.92
C ALA A 205 -2.97 -5.23 18.53
N ALA A 206 -3.89 -6.09 18.09
CA ALA A 206 -3.82 -6.75 16.79
C ALA A 206 -4.15 -5.80 15.61
N ARG A 207 -4.93 -4.77 15.87
CA ARG A 207 -5.56 -3.91 14.86
C ARG A 207 -4.61 -3.25 13.86
N PRO A 208 -3.47 -2.65 14.26
CA PRO A 208 -2.53 -2.06 13.30
C PRO A 208 -1.96 -3.10 12.32
N ALA A 209 -1.68 -4.32 12.79
CA ALA A 209 -1.18 -5.40 11.95
C ALA A 209 -2.25 -5.94 11.02
N GLN A 210 -3.48 -6.09 11.49
CA GLN A 210 -4.65 -6.50 10.70
C GLN A 210 -4.94 -5.51 9.56
N MET A 211 -4.99 -4.22 9.87
CA MET A 211 -5.19 -3.15 8.89
C MET A 211 -4.09 -3.18 7.83
N ALA A 212 -2.82 -3.27 8.24
CA ALA A 212 -1.69 -3.31 7.32
C ALA A 212 -1.69 -4.58 6.44
N LYS A 213 -2.02 -5.75 7.01
CA LYS A 213 -2.14 -7.02 6.25
C LYS A 213 -3.28 -6.93 5.23
N SER A 214 -4.44 -6.44 5.64
CA SER A 214 -5.60 -6.31 4.75
C SER A 214 -5.33 -5.32 3.63
N ALA A 215 -4.72 -4.16 3.90
CA ALA A 215 -4.33 -3.19 2.87
C ALA A 215 -3.30 -3.78 1.89
N ALA A 216 -2.32 -4.54 2.39
CA ALA A 216 -1.35 -5.23 1.55
C ALA A 216 -2.00 -6.30 0.67
N ALA A 217 -2.98 -7.03 1.20
CA ALA A 217 -3.74 -8.02 0.43
C ALA A 217 -4.57 -7.37 -0.69
N ILE A 218 -5.27 -6.27 -0.41
CA ILE A 218 -6.03 -5.52 -1.41
C ILE A 218 -5.10 -4.93 -2.47
N THR A 219 -3.92 -4.43 -2.07
CA THR A 219 -2.92 -3.93 -3.03
C THR A 219 -2.33 -5.06 -3.88
N THR A 220 -2.17 -6.27 -3.31
CA THR A 220 -1.78 -7.47 -4.07
C THR A 220 -2.85 -7.80 -5.12
N LEU A 221 -4.13 -7.76 -4.75
CA LEU A 221 -5.24 -7.95 -5.69
C LEU A 221 -5.24 -6.89 -6.80
N GLU A 222 -4.98 -5.62 -6.48
CA GLU A 222 -4.84 -4.58 -7.50
C GLU A 222 -3.75 -4.90 -8.53
N ARG A 223 -2.58 -5.33 -8.06
CA ARG A 223 -1.46 -5.66 -8.93
C ARG A 223 -1.69 -6.92 -9.74
N TYR A 224 -2.40 -7.86 -9.16
CA TYR A 224 -2.77 -9.12 -9.81
C TYR A 224 -3.86 -8.93 -10.87
N LEU A 225 -4.93 -8.18 -10.56
CA LEU A 225 -6.08 -7.97 -11.43
C LEU A 225 -5.90 -6.78 -12.39
N GLY A 226 -5.04 -5.86 -12.04
CA GLY A 226 -4.99 -4.53 -12.63
C GLY A 226 -6.04 -3.58 -12.04
N TRP A 227 -5.71 -2.28 -12.03
CA TRP A 227 -6.58 -1.26 -11.46
C TRP A 227 -8.01 -1.25 -12.03
N PRO A 228 -8.22 -1.35 -13.36
CA PRO A 228 -9.58 -1.28 -13.92
C PRO A 228 -10.52 -2.38 -13.39
N ALA A 229 -10.00 -3.59 -13.18
CA ALA A 229 -10.80 -4.70 -12.66
C ALA A 229 -11.13 -4.49 -11.17
N LEU A 230 -10.11 -4.16 -10.36
CA LEU A 230 -10.34 -3.86 -8.94
C LEU A 230 -11.30 -2.67 -8.76
N GLN A 231 -11.14 -1.60 -9.55
CA GLN A 231 -12.01 -0.43 -9.47
C GLN A 231 -13.48 -0.79 -9.77
N ARG A 232 -13.74 -1.62 -10.78
CA ARG A 232 -15.11 -2.10 -11.06
C ARG A 232 -15.70 -2.80 -9.83
N GLY A 233 -14.94 -3.67 -9.18
CA GLY A 233 -15.37 -4.38 -7.98
C GLY A 233 -15.65 -3.44 -6.81
N LEU A 234 -14.73 -2.51 -6.52
CA LEU A 234 -14.90 -1.51 -5.46
C LEU A 234 -16.14 -0.64 -5.72
N SER A 235 -16.32 -0.19 -6.96
CA SER A 235 -17.49 0.62 -7.35
C SER A 235 -18.80 -0.17 -7.31
N ALA A 236 -18.77 -1.44 -7.72
CA ALA A 236 -19.94 -2.33 -7.63
C ALA A 236 -20.35 -2.57 -6.17
N ALA A 237 -19.38 -2.87 -5.30
CA ALA A 237 -19.63 -3.05 -3.88
C ALA A 237 -20.18 -1.76 -3.24
N ALA A 238 -19.59 -0.61 -3.54
CA ALA A 238 -20.03 0.67 -3.00
C ALA A 238 -21.47 1.01 -3.43
N ARG A 239 -21.85 0.72 -4.67
CA ARG A 239 -23.23 0.93 -5.15
C ARG A 239 -24.23 -0.07 -4.57
N ARG A 240 -23.89 -1.36 -4.54
CA ARG A 240 -24.77 -2.44 -4.12
C ARG A 240 -25.13 -2.37 -2.64
N TYR A 241 -24.17 -1.92 -1.82
CA TYR A 241 -24.29 -1.93 -0.36
C TYR A 241 -24.38 -0.53 0.28
N ALA A 242 -24.56 0.54 -0.50
CA ALA A 242 -24.83 1.87 0.04
C ALA A 242 -26.04 1.84 1.00
N GLY A 243 -25.86 2.29 2.24
CA GLY A 243 -26.87 2.28 3.29
C GLY A 243 -27.20 0.89 3.87
N LYS A 244 -26.42 -0.13 3.55
CA LYS A 244 -26.64 -1.52 3.98
C LYS A 244 -25.42 -2.07 4.70
N THR A 245 -25.56 -3.27 5.25
CA THR A 245 -24.46 -4.05 5.81
C THR A 245 -23.80 -4.90 4.73
N MET A 246 -22.46 -4.92 4.69
CA MET A 246 -21.66 -5.77 3.83
C MET A 246 -20.63 -6.52 4.67
N THR A 247 -20.62 -7.84 4.56
CA THR A 247 -19.61 -8.72 5.18
C THR A 247 -18.44 -8.96 4.21
N ALA A 248 -17.33 -9.47 4.72
CA ALA A 248 -16.18 -9.79 3.88
C ALA A 248 -16.50 -10.81 2.77
N PRO A 249 -17.24 -11.91 3.01
CA PRO A 249 -17.66 -12.79 1.93
C PRO A 249 -18.46 -12.08 0.83
N MET A 250 -19.41 -11.20 1.19
CA MET A 250 -20.20 -10.43 0.24
C MET A 250 -19.36 -9.46 -0.60
N PHE A 251 -18.33 -8.89 0.01
CA PHE A 251 -17.38 -8.03 -0.70
C PHE A 251 -16.58 -8.83 -1.73
N PHE A 252 -16.00 -9.98 -1.34
CA PHE A 252 -15.17 -10.79 -2.23
C PHE A 252 -16.00 -11.43 -3.35
N GLU A 253 -17.21 -11.91 -3.08
CA GLU A 253 -18.16 -12.36 -4.11
C GLU A 253 -18.42 -11.25 -5.16
N THR A 254 -18.64 -10.02 -4.69
CA THR A 254 -18.86 -8.89 -5.61
C THR A 254 -17.60 -8.57 -6.41
N LEU A 255 -16.41 -8.79 -5.83
CA LEU A 255 -15.14 -8.59 -6.52
C LEU A 255 -14.90 -9.67 -7.57
N ASP A 256 -15.20 -10.93 -7.27
CA ASP A 256 -15.12 -12.08 -8.19
C ASP A 256 -16.01 -11.82 -9.42
N ASP A 257 -17.28 -11.45 -9.20
CA ASP A 257 -18.23 -11.10 -10.25
C ASP A 257 -17.71 -9.97 -11.15
N ALA A 258 -17.16 -8.89 -10.55
CA ALA A 258 -16.67 -7.73 -11.29
C ALA A 258 -15.35 -7.98 -12.03
N ALA A 259 -14.54 -8.91 -11.53
CA ALA A 259 -13.26 -9.29 -12.14
C ALA A 259 -13.42 -10.42 -13.17
N ASP A 260 -14.58 -11.10 -13.19
CA ASP A 260 -14.83 -12.34 -13.96
C ASP A 260 -13.76 -13.40 -13.64
N ARG A 261 -13.44 -13.58 -12.37
CA ARG A 261 -12.39 -14.48 -11.87
C ARG A 261 -12.72 -14.98 -10.47
N ASP A 262 -12.41 -16.26 -10.24
CA ASP A 262 -12.42 -16.83 -8.90
C ASP A 262 -11.14 -16.41 -8.15
N LEU A 263 -11.31 -15.64 -7.08
CA LEU A 263 -10.25 -15.19 -6.20
C LEU A 263 -10.21 -15.96 -4.86
N SER A 264 -11.09 -16.97 -4.68
CA SER A 264 -11.22 -17.74 -3.44
C SER A 264 -9.87 -18.32 -2.98
N TRP A 265 -9.06 -18.82 -3.92
CA TRP A 265 -7.72 -19.34 -3.66
C TRP A 265 -6.78 -18.35 -2.94
N PHE A 266 -6.94 -17.05 -3.22
CA PHE A 266 -6.15 -16.00 -2.57
C PHE A 266 -6.83 -15.51 -1.29
N VAL A 267 -8.14 -15.28 -1.35
CA VAL A 267 -8.95 -14.75 -0.24
C VAL A 267 -8.88 -15.67 0.97
N ASP A 268 -9.02 -16.98 0.77
CA ASP A 268 -8.94 -17.96 1.85
C ASP A 268 -7.60 -17.94 2.58
N GLN A 269 -6.51 -17.74 1.86
CA GLN A 269 -5.17 -17.71 2.45
C GLN A 269 -4.83 -16.34 3.06
N ALA A 270 -5.20 -15.24 2.38
CA ALA A 270 -4.85 -13.90 2.81
C ALA A 270 -5.73 -13.38 3.95
N PHE A 271 -7.03 -13.75 3.96
CA PHE A 271 -8.03 -13.23 4.89
C PHE A 271 -8.67 -14.31 5.78
N GLY A 272 -8.73 -15.56 5.32
CA GLY A 272 -9.38 -16.66 6.04
C GLY A 272 -8.46 -17.43 6.99
N GLN A 273 -7.16 -17.44 6.71
CA GLN A 273 -6.16 -18.23 7.43
C GLN A 273 -4.98 -17.36 7.91
N ALA A 274 -4.24 -17.86 8.90
CA ALA A 274 -2.99 -17.25 9.33
C ALA A 274 -1.79 -17.69 8.47
N SER A 275 -2.02 -17.94 7.18
CA SER A 275 -0.99 -18.43 6.26
C SER A 275 0.01 -17.34 5.87
N VAL A 276 1.25 -17.73 5.67
CA VAL A 276 2.37 -16.86 5.36
C VAL A 276 2.84 -17.09 3.94
N PHE A 277 2.97 -16.02 3.16
CA PHE A 277 3.65 -16.01 1.87
C PHE A 277 5.13 -15.69 2.09
N ASP A 278 6.02 -16.55 1.64
CA ASP A 278 7.47 -16.36 1.68
C ASP A 278 8.10 -17.14 0.52
N TYR A 279 8.61 -16.45 -0.47
CA TYR A 279 9.26 -17.00 -1.66
C TYR A 279 10.72 -16.61 -1.69
N ALA A 280 11.61 -17.55 -2.03
CA ALA A 280 13.05 -17.32 -1.97
C ALA A 280 13.80 -17.81 -3.20
N VAL A 281 14.80 -17.07 -3.66
CA VAL A 281 15.85 -17.60 -4.51
C VAL A 281 16.88 -18.30 -3.61
N ALA A 282 16.72 -19.58 -3.43
CA ALA A 282 17.53 -20.38 -2.50
C ALA A 282 18.96 -20.54 -3.01
N ASN A 283 19.14 -20.74 -4.32
CA ASN A 283 20.44 -20.84 -4.94
C ASN A 283 20.47 -20.30 -6.37
N LEU A 284 21.64 -19.81 -6.77
CA LEU A 284 21.99 -19.38 -8.13
C LEU A 284 23.43 -19.82 -8.41
N THR A 285 23.60 -20.69 -9.41
CA THR A 285 24.90 -21.08 -9.91
C THR A 285 24.96 -20.89 -11.42
N SER A 286 26.14 -20.59 -11.94
CA SER A 286 26.37 -20.50 -13.38
C SER A 286 27.78 -21.01 -13.65
N GLU A 287 27.88 -22.17 -14.30
CA GLU A 287 29.13 -22.88 -14.52
C GLU A 287 29.37 -23.03 -16.03
N ALA A 288 30.63 -23.03 -16.42
CA ALA A 288 30.98 -23.32 -17.81
C ALA A 288 30.55 -24.74 -18.18
N ASP A 289 29.82 -24.88 -19.24
CA ASP A 289 29.34 -26.15 -19.77
C ASP A 289 30.18 -26.57 -20.98
N ALA A 290 31.13 -27.46 -20.73
CA ALA A 290 32.03 -27.96 -21.77
C ALA A 290 31.31 -28.84 -22.81
N THR A 291 30.10 -29.32 -22.51
CA THR A 291 29.29 -30.19 -23.39
C THR A 291 28.22 -29.42 -24.14
N GLY A 292 27.94 -28.17 -23.73
CA GLY A 292 26.94 -27.32 -24.33
C GLY A 292 27.43 -26.66 -25.62
N THR A 293 26.54 -26.53 -26.58
CA THR A 293 26.80 -25.79 -27.83
C THR A 293 26.02 -24.47 -27.84
N CYS A 294 26.71 -23.39 -27.53
CA CYS A 294 26.15 -22.02 -27.55
C CYS A 294 26.78 -21.18 -28.70
N GLY A 295 26.87 -21.76 -29.90
CA GLY A 295 27.57 -21.14 -31.04
C GLY A 295 29.09 -21.31 -30.95
N ALA A 296 29.85 -20.30 -31.42
CA ALA A 296 31.33 -20.34 -31.47
C ALA A 296 32.02 -19.94 -30.15
N GLY A 297 31.27 -19.66 -29.09
CA GLY A 297 31.75 -19.14 -27.81
C GLY A 297 31.57 -20.11 -26.64
N PRO A 298 31.96 -19.69 -25.42
CA PRO A 298 31.74 -20.48 -24.21
C PRO A 298 30.25 -20.67 -23.96
N CYS A 299 29.90 -21.84 -23.45
CA CYS A 299 28.53 -22.13 -23.00
C CYS A 299 28.51 -22.18 -21.47
N TYR A 300 27.44 -21.67 -20.89
CA TYR A 300 27.22 -21.70 -19.44
C TYR A 300 25.91 -22.41 -19.14
N ARG A 301 25.94 -23.25 -18.11
CA ARG A 301 24.75 -23.84 -17.49
C ARG A 301 24.43 -23.06 -16.24
N THR A 302 23.31 -22.34 -16.25
CA THR A 302 22.81 -21.61 -15.09
C THR A 302 21.70 -22.40 -14.42
N THR A 303 21.83 -22.62 -13.12
CA THR A 303 20.79 -23.28 -12.30
C THR A 303 20.29 -22.31 -11.24
N VAL A 304 18.95 -22.13 -11.21
CA VAL A 304 18.25 -21.32 -10.22
C VAL A 304 17.36 -22.22 -9.40
N VAL A 305 17.57 -22.26 -8.09
CA VAL A 305 16.74 -23.02 -7.15
C VAL A 305 15.84 -22.04 -6.40
N LEU A 306 14.54 -22.21 -6.57
CA LEU A 306 13.49 -21.40 -5.96
C LEU A 306 12.82 -22.22 -4.87
N LYS A 307 12.47 -21.58 -3.75
CA LYS A 307 11.77 -22.22 -2.64
C LYS A 307 10.58 -21.38 -2.16
N ARG A 308 9.48 -22.05 -1.89
CA ARG A 308 8.39 -21.47 -1.11
C ARG A 308 8.62 -21.90 0.35
N LEU A 309 8.88 -20.93 1.21
CA LEU A 309 9.18 -21.13 2.64
C LEU A 309 7.93 -20.99 3.51
N GLY A 310 6.93 -20.21 3.03
CA GLY A 310 5.63 -20.10 3.67
C GLY A 310 4.65 -21.19 3.26
N GLU A 311 3.55 -21.30 4.01
CA GLU A 311 2.46 -22.26 3.73
C GLU A 311 1.57 -21.78 2.58
N ALA A 312 1.41 -20.45 2.45
CA ALA A 312 0.53 -19.85 1.46
C ALA A 312 1.10 -19.97 0.03
N VAL A 313 0.21 -20.23 -0.91
CA VAL A 313 0.52 -20.47 -2.32
C VAL A 313 -0.08 -19.36 -3.18
N PHE A 314 0.75 -18.62 -3.89
CA PHE A 314 0.30 -17.65 -4.88
C PHE A 314 0.22 -18.29 -6.26
N ALA A 315 -0.83 -19.11 -6.45
CA ALA A 315 -0.96 -19.96 -7.63
C ALA A 315 -1.45 -19.21 -8.88
N GLY A 316 -2.15 -18.08 -8.71
CA GLY A 316 -2.87 -17.46 -9.81
C GLY A 316 -4.06 -18.28 -10.31
N THR A 317 -4.76 -17.77 -11.32
CA THR A 317 -5.79 -18.51 -12.02
C THR A 317 -5.25 -19.04 -13.34
N SER A 318 -5.66 -20.24 -13.73
CA SER A 318 -5.28 -20.88 -15.02
C SER A 318 -5.99 -20.30 -16.25
N LEU A 319 -6.70 -19.19 -16.11
CA LEU A 319 -7.40 -18.56 -17.22
C LEU A 319 -6.41 -17.85 -18.19
N PRO A 320 -6.70 -17.87 -19.49
CA PRO A 320 -5.87 -17.16 -20.46
C PRO A 320 -5.82 -15.66 -20.16
N PRO A 321 -4.69 -14.99 -20.44
CA PRO A 321 -4.54 -13.57 -20.21
C PRO A 321 -5.56 -12.76 -21.01
N VAL A 322 -6.24 -11.82 -20.34
CA VAL A 322 -7.19 -10.90 -20.98
C VAL A 322 -6.53 -9.54 -21.14
N GLY A 323 -5.97 -9.27 -22.33
CA GLY A 323 -5.42 -7.97 -22.70
C GLY A 323 -3.89 -7.83 -22.56
N PRO A 324 -3.34 -6.63 -22.82
CA PRO A 324 -1.89 -6.39 -22.85
C PRO A 324 -1.21 -6.49 -21.48
N PHE A 325 -1.97 -6.45 -20.40
CA PHE A 325 -1.50 -6.79 -19.07
C PHE A 325 -1.86 -8.26 -18.83
N GLU A 326 -0.91 -9.13 -18.94
CA GLU A 326 -1.03 -10.56 -18.67
C GLU A 326 -1.22 -10.83 -17.16
N SER A 327 -2.22 -10.19 -16.57
CA SER A 327 -2.60 -10.35 -15.18
C SER A 327 -3.32 -11.68 -14.99
N GLY A 328 -2.76 -12.58 -14.25
CA GLY A 328 -3.32 -13.91 -13.95
C GLY A 328 -2.27 -15.01 -13.88
N ARG A 329 -1.02 -14.64 -14.11
CA ARG A 329 0.11 -15.55 -13.95
C ARG A 329 0.48 -15.68 -12.47
N ALA A 330 1.02 -16.83 -12.15
CA ALA A 330 1.66 -17.15 -10.88
C ALA A 330 2.86 -16.21 -10.59
N VAL A 331 3.67 -16.52 -9.62
CA VAL A 331 4.82 -15.70 -9.25
C VAL A 331 5.81 -15.60 -10.42
N GLU A 332 6.14 -14.40 -10.83
CA GLU A 332 7.11 -14.13 -11.91
C GLU A 332 8.55 -14.30 -11.41
N ILE A 333 9.40 -14.82 -12.29
CA ILE A 333 10.83 -15.00 -12.04
C ILE A 333 11.61 -14.31 -13.17
N GLU A 334 12.55 -13.45 -12.81
CA GLU A 334 13.45 -12.81 -13.76
C GLU A 334 14.88 -13.28 -13.48
N VAL A 335 15.57 -13.70 -14.55
CA VAL A 335 17.01 -14.04 -14.51
C VAL A 335 17.74 -13.14 -15.52
N ARG A 336 18.80 -12.48 -15.08
CA ARG A 336 19.66 -11.66 -15.94
C ARG A 336 21.02 -12.28 -16.15
N PHE A 337 21.51 -12.15 -17.37
CA PHE A 337 22.80 -12.65 -17.82
C PHE A 337 23.78 -11.51 -18.06
N ALA A 338 25.07 -11.86 -18.11
CA ALA A 338 26.16 -10.87 -18.24
C ALA A 338 26.19 -10.19 -19.62
N ASP A 339 25.61 -10.77 -20.63
CA ASP A 339 25.43 -10.20 -21.99
C ASP A 339 24.25 -9.23 -22.11
N GLY A 340 23.53 -8.99 -20.98
CA GLY A 340 22.35 -8.13 -20.93
C GLY A 340 21.03 -8.83 -21.28
N GLN A 341 21.07 -10.10 -21.68
CA GLN A 341 19.84 -10.87 -21.88
C GLN A 341 19.08 -11.08 -20.57
N ARG A 342 17.76 -11.24 -20.67
CA ARG A 342 16.89 -11.60 -19.56
C ARG A 342 15.99 -12.77 -19.96
N SER A 343 15.76 -13.66 -19.03
CA SER A 343 14.73 -14.69 -19.09
C SER A 343 13.65 -14.39 -18.07
N GLU A 344 12.42 -14.55 -18.52
CA GLU A 344 11.22 -14.47 -17.67
C GLU A 344 10.59 -15.86 -17.59
N ASP A 345 10.24 -16.27 -16.40
CA ASP A 345 9.60 -17.55 -16.11
C ASP A 345 8.50 -17.36 -15.07
N HIS A 346 7.66 -18.36 -14.87
CA HIS A 346 6.55 -18.28 -13.92
C HIS A 346 6.50 -19.54 -13.06
N TRP A 347 6.09 -19.37 -11.81
CA TRP A 347 5.95 -20.48 -10.86
C TRP A 347 4.62 -20.38 -10.11
N ASP A 348 3.80 -21.42 -10.19
CA ASP A 348 2.52 -21.52 -9.49
C ASP A 348 2.67 -21.71 -7.97
N GLY A 349 3.89 -21.92 -7.49
CA GLY A 349 4.20 -22.08 -6.07
C GLY A 349 3.62 -23.34 -5.42
N ARG A 350 2.92 -24.20 -6.16
CA ARG A 350 2.30 -25.42 -5.59
C ARG A 350 3.35 -26.39 -5.09
N ALA A 351 4.36 -26.69 -5.90
CA ALA A 351 5.54 -27.38 -5.42
C ALA A 351 6.34 -26.48 -4.46
N ALA A 352 6.86 -27.01 -3.36
CA ALA A 352 7.66 -26.25 -2.40
C ALA A 352 9.01 -25.79 -2.98
N GLU A 353 9.46 -26.42 -4.06
CA GLU A 353 10.71 -26.11 -4.75
C GLU A 353 10.50 -26.17 -6.27
N LYS A 354 11.16 -25.25 -6.99
CA LYS A 354 11.28 -25.28 -8.46
C LYS A 354 12.73 -25.03 -8.84
N VAL A 355 13.23 -25.85 -9.77
CA VAL A 355 14.57 -25.69 -10.34
C VAL A 355 14.42 -25.26 -11.80
N LEU A 356 15.06 -24.16 -12.15
CA LEU A 356 15.16 -23.67 -13.52
C LEU A 356 16.59 -23.86 -14.00
N VAL A 357 16.73 -24.35 -15.22
CA VAL A 357 18.02 -24.54 -15.87
C VAL A 357 18.04 -23.80 -17.21
N TYR A 358 19.02 -22.96 -17.38
CA TYR A 358 19.25 -22.21 -18.62
C TYR A 358 20.60 -22.56 -19.20
N HIS A 359 20.68 -22.60 -20.52
CA HIS A 359 21.92 -22.74 -21.28
C HIS A 359 22.10 -21.49 -22.16
N GLY A 360 23.27 -20.87 -22.12
CA GLY A 360 23.50 -19.65 -22.86
C GLY A 360 24.98 -19.26 -22.95
N PRO A 361 25.32 -18.26 -23.79
CA PRO A 361 26.68 -17.83 -24.03
C PRO A 361 27.27 -17.02 -22.87
N ALA A 362 26.47 -16.60 -21.91
CA ALA A 362 26.90 -15.77 -20.78
C ALA A 362 26.40 -16.33 -19.45
N PRO A 363 27.22 -16.17 -18.36
CA PRO A 363 26.78 -16.54 -17.02
C PRO A 363 25.66 -15.63 -16.53
N ALA A 364 24.82 -16.11 -15.61
CA ALA A 364 23.86 -15.26 -14.93
C ALA A 364 24.56 -14.25 -14.05
N THR A 365 23.95 -13.09 -13.86
CA THR A 365 24.38 -12.06 -12.92
C THR A 365 23.55 -12.08 -11.66
N TRP A 366 22.21 -12.22 -11.80
CA TRP A 366 21.29 -12.34 -10.70
C TRP A 366 19.98 -13.01 -11.12
N ALA A 367 19.26 -13.52 -10.15
CA ALA A 367 17.88 -14.02 -10.26
C ALA A 367 16.98 -13.33 -9.23
N ARG A 368 15.70 -13.12 -9.56
CA ARG A 368 14.72 -12.48 -8.69
C ARG A 368 13.35 -13.13 -8.85
N ILE A 369 12.66 -13.33 -7.74
CA ILE A 369 11.24 -13.67 -7.67
C ILE A 369 10.45 -12.39 -7.46
N ASP A 370 9.27 -12.30 -8.12
CA ASP A 370 8.34 -11.17 -8.03
C ASP A 370 9.02 -9.82 -8.29
N PRO A 371 9.65 -9.62 -9.47
CA PRO A 371 10.38 -8.40 -9.79
C PRO A 371 9.50 -7.15 -9.74
N GLU A 372 8.25 -7.26 -10.17
CA GLU A 372 7.25 -6.18 -10.15
C GLU A 372 6.57 -6.00 -8.79
N ARG A 373 6.92 -6.85 -7.81
CA ARG A 373 6.38 -6.81 -6.45
C ARG A 373 4.86 -6.92 -6.40
N THR A 374 4.30 -7.82 -7.17
CA THR A 374 2.87 -8.10 -7.19
C THR A 374 2.39 -8.62 -5.85
N LEU A 375 3.14 -9.55 -5.25
CA LEU A 375 2.82 -10.16 -3.96
C LEU A 375 3.35 -9.33 -2.79
N LEU A 376 2.56 -8.36 -2.31
CA LEU A 376 2.95 -7.54 -1.16
C LEU A 376 2.94 -8.28 0.18
N LEU A 377 2.24 -9.40 0.24
CA LEU A 377 2.13 -10.23 1.43
C LEU A 377 3.38 -11.08 1.70
N ASP A 378 4.35 -11.11 0.78
CA ASP A 378 5.63 -11.77 1.04
C ASP A 378 6.33 -11.12 2.24
N VAL A 379 6.57 -11.92 3.28
CA VAL A 379 7.07 -11.43 4.57
C VAL A 379 8.57 -11.16 4.56
N ASN A 380 9.32 -11.81 3.67
CA ASN A 380 10.78 -11.71 3.62
C ASN A 380 11.30 -11.42 2.20
N ARG A 381 11.16 -10.21 1.75
CA ARG A 381 11.64 -9.81 0.41
C ARG A 381 13.16 -9.78 0.25
N LEU A 382 13.91 -9.94 1.33
CA LEU A 382 15.37 -9.95 1.25
C LEU A 382 15.90 -11.24 0.62
N ASN A 383 15.12 -12.33 0.68
CA ASN A 383 15.44 -13.62 0.07
C ASN A 383 14.89 -13.78 -1.35
N ASN A 384 14.07 -12.82 -1.86
CA ASN A 384 13.48 -12.87 -3.21
C ASN A 384 14.50 -12.64 -4.34
N SER A 385 15.75 -12.34 -4.03
CA SER A 385 16.76 -12.14 -5.06
C SER A 385 18.14 -12.65 -4.63
N ARG A 386 18.90 -13.12 -5.61
CA ARG A 386 20.27 -13.58 -5.40
C ARG A 386 21.15 -13.17 -6.55
N THR A 387 22.35 -12.69 -6.23
CA THR A 387 23.41 -12.41 -7.21
C THR A 387 24.40 -13.56 -7.27
N LEU A 388 24.94 -13.85 -8.45
CA LEU A 388 25.97 -14.89 -8.60
C LEU A 388 27.24 -14.55 -7.83
N LEU A 389 27.68 -13.30 -7.95
CA LEU A 389 28.80 -12.76 -7.18
C LEU A 389 28.31 -11.72 -6.18
N PRO A 390 28.91 -11.63 -4.99
CA PRO A 390 28.57 -10.59 -4.04
C PRO A 390 28.72 -9.19 -4.65
N ALA A 391 27.63 -8.44 -4.74
CA ALA A 391 27.61 -7.07 -5.26
C ALA A 391 27.54 -6.06 -4.10
N SER A 392 28.51 -6.12 -3.17
CA SER A 392 28.53 -5.32 -1.95
C SER A 392 28.50 -3.81 -2.21
N SER A 393 29.24 -3.33 -3.20
CA SER A 393 29.27 -1.91 -3.56
C SER A 393 27.93 -1.42 -4.14
N ALA A 394 27.26 -2.22 -4.95
CA ALA A 394 25.94 -1.91 -5.49
C ALA A 394 24.81 -2.03 -4.43
N ALA A 395 25.01 -2.86 -3.42
CA ALA A 395 24.06 -3.04 -2.31
C ALA A 395 24.20 -1.94 -1.24
N THR A 396 25.40 -1.37 -1.06
CA THR A 396 25.68 -0.38 -0.01
C THR A 396 24.81 0.86 -0.17
N LEU A 397 24.65 1.38 -1.38
CA LEU A 397 23.86 2.59 -1.64
C LEU A 397 22.37 2.40 -1.33
N PRO A 398 21.66 1.38 -1.87
CA PRO A 398 20.27 1.12 -1.51
C PRO A 398 20.09 0.82 -0.01
N TRP A 399 21.06 0.17 0.62
CA TRP A 399 21.04 -0.10 2.05
C TRP A 399 21.15 1.18 2.88
N SER A 400 22.08 2.06 2.52
CA SER A 400 22.25 3.36 3.18
C SER A 400 21.01 4.21 3.05
N VAL A 401 20.37 4.25 1.86
CA VAL A 401 19.11 4.96 1.63
C VAL A 401 18.00 4.41 2.52
N ARG A 402 17.85 3.08 2.58
CA ARG A 402 16.83 2.44 3.43
C ARG A 402 17.08 2.72 4.91
N TRP A 403 18.33 2.68 5.35
CA TRP A 403 18.71 2.98 6.73
C TRP A 403 18.42 4.43 7.09
N THR A 404 18.77 5.35 6.22
CA THR A 404 18.51 6.79 6.39
C THR A 404 17.02 7.06 6.43
N THR A 405 16.24 6.46 5.53
CA THR A 405 14.79 6.58 5.50
C THR A 405 14.15 5.99 6.76
N TRP A 406 14.63 4.81 7.21
CA TRP A 406 14.15 4.18 8.45
C TRP A 406 14.48 5.01 9.70
N LEU A 407 15.71 5.52 9.79
CA LEU A 407 16.12 6.38 10.90
C LEU A 407 15.30 7.67 10.93
N GLN A 408 15.05 8.26 9.79
CA GLN A 408 14.25 9.45 9.62
C GLN A 408 12.78 9.23 10.02
N ASP A 409 12.21 8.09 9.61
CA ASP A 409 10.87 7.67 9.99
C ASP A 409 10.77 7.40 11.51
N LEU A 410 11.82 6.82 12.08
CA LEU A 410 11.93 6.64 13.53
C LEU A 410 11.98 7.99 14.27
N LEU A 411 12.80 8.93 13.79
CA LEU A 411 12.93 10.27 14.38
C LEU A 411 11.62 11.07 14.28
N LEU A 412 10.96 11.04 13.12
CA LEU A 412 9.67 11.69 12.92
C LEU A 412 8.57 11.05 13.76
N SER A 413 8.61 9.74 13.93
CA SER A 413 7.68 9.02 14.82
C SER A 413 7.94 9.33 16.28
N SER A 414 9.22 9.53 16.64
CA SER A 414 9.61 9.88 18.02
C SER A 414 9.31 11.34 18.34
N ALA A 415 9.44 12.24 17.36
CA ALA A 415 9.05 13.65 17.50
C ALA A 415 7.55 13.84 17.78
N ALA A 416 6.72 12.83 17.48
CA ALA A 416 5.32 12.83 17.86
C ALA A 416 5.06 12.52 19.34
N PHE A 417 6.11 12.16 20.11
CA PHE A 417 6.03 11.89 21.55
C PHE A 417 6.55 13.05 22.42
N PHE A 418 7.12 14.08 21.79
CA PHE A 418 7.56 15.32 22.43
C PHE A 418 6.76 16.51 21.90
#